data_1d61848ad9fd9666ac60c38e49d8e619
#
_entry.id   1d61848ad9fd9666ac60c38e49d8e619
#
_cell.length_a   1.000
_cell.length_b   1.000
_cell.length_c   1.000
_cell.angle_alpha   90.00
_cell.angle_beta   90.00
_cell.angle_gamma   90.00
#
_symmetry.space_group_name_H-M   'P 1'
#
loop_
_entity.id
_entity.type
_entity.pdbx_description
1 polymer ?
#
loop_
_entity_poly.entity_id
_entity_poly.type
_entity_poly.pdbx_seq_one_letter_code
_entity_poly.pdbx_strand_id
1 'polypeptide(L)'
;VVHGSVGNWGWAIVILTVAINMAMAPLRHYSIANGLKMAKLQPELKVIQERYRKVPLMDPRRQQMQEEMNALYTRHGTSMGTQMLVGCLPLLLTMPFLFAFYRVLSVSVELRGAPFLWIPDLSRPDPLYLTPVLMGVSMYAMQKMTPSTMDPSQQRIMMLMPIMLAGMFLWAAAGLNLYWLTANLWSIAQQIVEMRLLRPAGAPAGRKGKKRR
;
A
#
# COMPACT_ATOMS: atom_id res chain seq x y z
N VAL A 1 11.48 -11.77 23.91
CA VAL A 1 11.31 -13.15 23.45
C VAL A 1 12.02 -13.37 22.11
N VAL A 2 11.65 -12.69 21.00
CA VAL A 2 12.25 -12.91 19.66
C VAL A 2 13.76 -12.61 19.64
N HIS A 3 14.20 -11.50 20.24
CA HIS A 3 15.62 -11.16 20.32
C HIS A 3 16.44 -12.22 21.08
N GLY A 4 15.90 -12.78 22.15
CA GLY A 4 16.59 -13.84 22.90
C GLY A 4 16.88 -15.11 22.10
N SER A 5 16.09 -15.35 21.04
CA SER A 5 16.28 -16.51 20.14
C SER A 5 17.19 -16.20 18.96
N VAL A 6 17.28 -14.95 18.53
CA VAL A 6 17.96 -14.55 17.28
C VAL A 6 19.28 -13.80 17.55
N GLY A 7 19.43 -13.20 18.72
CA GLY A 7 20.64 -12.48 19.12
C GLY A 7 20.91 -11.16 18.40
N ASN A 8 20.03 -10.73 17.46
CA ASN A 8 20.18 -9.49 16.69
C ASN A 8 18.85 -8.76 16.57
N TRP A 9 18.84 -7.46 16.90
CA TRP A 9 17.64 -6.62 16.90
C TRP A 9 17.05 -6.39 15.50
N GLY A 10 17.87 -6.27 14.49
CA GLY A 10 17.39 -6.12 13.11
C GLY A 10 16.62 -7.33 12.63
N TRP A 11 17.14 -8.54 12.87
CA TRP A 11 16.42 -9.77 12.57
C TRP A 11 15.16 -9.93 13.41
N ALA A 12 15.20 -9.50 14.68
CA ALA A 12 14.01 -9.51 15.52
C ALA A 12 12.88 -8.64 14.96
N ILE A 13 13.22 -7.44 14.43
CA ILE A 13 12.28 -6.56 13.74
C ILE A 13 11.71 -7.25 12.50
N VAL A 14 12.54 -7.85 11.65
CA VAL A 14 12.12 -8.52 10.42
C VAL A 14 11.15 -9.67 10.73
N ILE A 15 11.54 -10.57 11.65
CA ILE A 15 10.73 -11.74 12.01
C ILE A 15 9.39 -11.32 12.62
N LEU A 16 9.40 -10.36 13.54
CA LEU A 16 8.17 -9.87 14.16
C LEU A 16 7.25 -9.22 13.12
N THR A 17 7.81 -8.44 12.20
CA THR A 17 7.06 -7.82 11.11
C THR A 17 6.42 -8.86 10.20
N VAL A 18 7.16 -9.90 9.83
CA VAL A 18 6.64 -11.00 9.01
C VAL A 18 5.53 -11.74 9.76
N ALA A 19 5.72 -12.07 11.04
CA ALA A 19 4.71 -12.76 11.85
C ALA A 19 3.40 -11.97 11.94
N ILE A 20 3.48 -10.65 12.20
CA ILE A 20 2.32 -9.76 12.23
C ILE A 20 1.62 -9.74 10.86
N ASN A 21 2.37 -9.57 9.78
CA ASN A 21 1.80 -9.53 8.43
C ASN A 21 1.19 -10.89 8.02
N MET A 22 1.77 -12.01 8.45
CA MET A 22 1.17 -13.34 8.30
C MET A 22 -0.19 -13.44 9.01
N ALA A 23 -0.26 -13.00 10.26
CA ALA A 23 -1.52 -13.00 11.01
C ALA A 23 -2.59 -12.14 10.33
N MET A 24 -2.17 -11.06 9.66
CA MET A 24 -3.07 -10.17 8.92
C MET A 24 -3.33 -10.61 7.46
N ALA A 25 -2.67 -11.66 6.97
CA ALA A 25 -2.79 -12.13 5.60
C ALA A 25 -4.24 -12.43 5.16
N PRO A 26 -5.13 -13.08 5.96
CA PRO A 26 -6.51 -13.34 5.55
C PRO A 26 -7.32 -12.06 5.32
N LEU A 27 -7.11 -11.04 6.14
CA LEU A 27 -7.79 -9.75 5.97
C LEU A 27 -7.30 -9.02 4.70
N ARG A 28 -6.01 -9.09 4.45
CA ARG A 28 -5.41 -8.52 3.25
C ARG A 28 -5.85 -9.26 1.98
N HIS A 29 -6.00 -10.59 2.04
CA HIS A 29 -6.58 -11.39 0.97
C HIS A 29 -7.98 -10.87 0.59
N TYR A 30 -8.85 -10.65 1.57
CA TYR A 30 -10.18 -10.09 1.35
C TYR A 30 -10.12 -8.71 0.66
N SER A 31 -9.21 -7.84 1.10
CA SER A 31 -9.01 -6.52 0.51
C SER A 31 -8.53 -6.59 -0.95
N ILE A 32 -7.55 -7.45 -1.25
CA ILE A 32 -7.03 -7.66 -2.61
C ILE A 32 -8.10 -8.24 -3.53
N ALA A 33 -8.85 -9.25 -3.06
CA ALA A 33 -9.93 -9.86 -3.83
C ALA A 33 -11.03 -8.85 -4.21
N ASN A 34 -11.42 -7.97 -3.27
CA ASN A 34 -12.34 -6.87 -3.54
C ASN A 34 -11.75 -5.83 -4.50
N GLY A 35 -10.48 -5.48 -4.34
CA GLY A 35 -9.77 -4.58 -5.26
C GLY A 35 -9.77 -5.11 -6.69
N LEU A 36 -9.56 -6.41 -6.88
CA LEU A 36 -9.62 -7.06 -8.20
C LEU A 36 -11.03 -7.07 -8.80
N LYS A 37 -12.09 -7.24 -7.98
CA LYS A 37 -13.48 -7.08 -8.45
C LYS A 37 -13.71 -5.66 -8.94
N MET A 38 -13.24 -4.65 -8.19
CA MET A 38 -13.32 -3.25 -8.57
C MET A 38 -12.54 -2.92 -9.85
N ALA A 39 -11.39 -3.54 -10.05
CA ALA A 39 -10.61 -3.35 -11.27
C ALA A 39 -11.38 -3.74 -12.54
N LYS A 40 -12.32 -4.70 -12.44
CA LYS A 40 -13.20 -5.08 -13.56
C LYS A 40 -14.22 -4.00 -13.90
N LEU A 41 -14.62 -3.19 -12.92
CA LEU A 41 -15.56 -2.07 -13.10
C LEU A 41 -14.87 -0.80 -13.61
N GLN A 42 -13.54 -0.76 -13.58
CA GLN A 42 -12.76 0.41 -13.97
C GLN A 42 -13.09 0.95 -15.37
N PRO A 43 -13.29 0.13 -16.44
CA PRO A 43 -13.64 0.65 -17.75
C PRO A 43 -14.99 1.38 -17.75
N GLU A 44 -16.01 0.85 -17.05
CA GLU A 44 -17.33 1.49 -16.96
C GLU A 44 -17.28 2.77 -16.13
N LEU A 45 -16.55 2.76 -15.03
CA LEU A 45 -16.31 3.95 -14.20
C LEU A 45 -15.62 5.06 -14.99
N LYS A 46 -14.62 4.71 -15.83
CA LYS A 46 -13.96 5.69 -16.70
C LYS A 46 -14.89 6.35 -17.69
N VAL A 47 -15.81 5.63 -18.28
CA VAL A 47 -16.80 6.19 -19.20
C VAL A 47 -17.67 7.24 -18.49
N ILE A 48 -18.12 6.94 -17.25
CA ILE A 48 -18.87 7.90 -16.43
C ILE A 48 -17.98 9.13 -16.12
N GLN A 49 -16.77 8.92 -15.62
CA GLN A 49 -15.85 10.00 -15.27
C GLN A 49 -15.49 10.89 -16.47
N GLU A 50 -15.29 10.32 -17.65
CA GLU A 50 -15.00 11.08 -18.88
C GLU A 50 -16.18 11.93 -19.32
N ARG A 51 -17.42 11.43 -19.17
CA ARG A 51 -18.64 12.19 -19.49
C ARG A 51 -18.73 13.47 -18.64
N TYR A 52 -18.36 13.41 -17.38
CA TYR A 52 -18.41 14.54 -16.43
C TYR A 52 -17.08 15.27 -16.25
N ARG A 53 -16.05 14.94 -17.02
CA ARG A 53 -14.69 15.50 -16.87
C ARG A 53 -14.62 17.02 -16.96
N LYS A 54 -15.48 17.63 -17.81
CA LYS A 54 -15.51 19.09 -18.04
C LYS A 54 -16.44 19.83 -17.08
N VAL A 55 -17.13 19.11 -16.20
CA VAL A 55 -18.10 19.69 -15.26
C VAL A 55 -17.34 20.26 -14.04
N PRO A 56 -17.52 21.55 -13.68
CA PRO A 56 -16.92 22.18 -12.50
C PRO A 56 -17.26 21.42 -11.20
N LEU A 57 -16.40 21.59 -10.17
CA LEU A 57 -16.57 20.87 -8.90
C LEU A 57 -17.85 21.22 -8.15
N MET A 58 -18.36 22.45 -8.34
CA MET A 58 -19.57 22.95 -7.67
C MET A 58 -20.86 22.83 -8.52
N ASP A 59 -20.78 22.19 -9.68
CA ASP A 59 -21.94 22.04 -10.56
C ASP A 59 -22.88 20.92 -10.06
N PRO A 60 -24.22 21.12 -10.00
CA PRO A 60 -25.18 20.09 -9.63
C PRO A 60 -25.07 18.78 -10.40
N ARG A 61 -24.57 18.82 -11.63
CA ARG A 61 -24.30 17.63 -12.45
C ARG A 61 -23.27 16.67 -11.82
N ARG A 62 -22.46 17.13 -10.88
CA ARG A 62 -21.56 16.26 -10.10
C ARG A 62 -22.34 15.29 -9.21
N GLN A 63 -23.50 15.70 -8.72
CA GLN A 63 -24.37 14.81 -7.96
C GLN A 63 -24.90 13.68 -8.84
N GLN A 64 -25.31 13.98 -10.06
CA GLN A 64 -25.74 12.97 -11.04
C GLN A 64 -24.61 11.96 -11.34
N MET A 65 -23.37 12.43 -11.50
CA MET A 65 -22.21 11.55 -11.63
C MET A 65 -22.06 10.59 -10.43
N GLN A 66 -22.23 11.09 -9.22
CA GLN A 66 -22.18 10.27 -7.99
C GLN A 66 -23.30 9.23 -7.98
N GLU A 67 -24.50 9.61 -8.39
CA GLU A 67 -25.66 8.72 -8.48
C GLU A 67 -25.43 7.62 -9.54
N GLU A 68 -24.93 7.96 -10.74
CA GLU A 68 -24.56 6.97 -11.77
C GLU A 68 -23.47 6.01 -11.26
N MET A 69 -22.45 6.52 -10.57
CA MET A 69 -21.41 5.69 -9.97
C MET A 69 -21.98 4.77 -8.88
N ASN A 70 -22.84 5.29 -8.01
CA ASN A 70 -23.49 4.49 -6.96
C ASN A 70 -24.40 3.40 -7.55
N ALA A 71 -25.16 3.73 -8.59
CA ALA A 71 -25.99 2.76 -9.30
C ALA A 71 -25.15 1.63 -9.93
N LEU A 72 -23.98 1.97 -10.48
CA LEU A 72 -23.03 0.99 -11.02
C LEU A 72 -22.50 0.07 -9.90
N TYR A 73 -22.08 0.62 -8.77
CA TYR A 73 -21.62 -0.17 -7.61
C TYR A 73 -22.71 -1.10 -7.10
N THR A 74 -23.93 -0.60 -6.97
CA THR A 74 -25.08 -1.40 -6.48
C THR A 74 -25.40 -2.55 -7.41
N ARG A 75 -25.37 -2.34 -8.73
CA ARG A 75 -25.55 -3.41 -9.74
C ARG A 75 -24.55 -4.56 -9.59
N HIS A 76 -23.35 -4.26 -9.09
CA HIS A 76 -22.30 -5.25 -8.86
C HIS A 76 -22.19 -5.71 -7.41
N GLY A 77 -23.25 -5.50 -6.62
CA GLY A 77 -23.36 -5.99 -5.25
C GLY A 77 -22.40 -5.33 -4.25
N THR A 78 -22.01 -4.08 -4.52
CA THR A 78 -21.14 -3.30 -3.64
C THR A 78 -21.65 -1.87 -3.48
N SER A 79 -21.08 -1.11 -2.55
CA SER A 79 -21.40 0.29 -2.36
C SER A 79 -20.11 1.13 -2.27
N MET A 80 -20.23 2.42 -2.56
CA MET A 80 -19.09 3.35 -2.43
C MET A 80 -18.57 3.39 -0.98
N GLY A 81 -19.46 3.32 0.02
CA GLY A 81 -19.09 3.26 1.43
C GLY A 81 -18.32 1.99 1.78
N THR A 82 -18.75 0.84 1.28
CA THR A 82 -18.00 -0.42 1.46
C THR A 82 -16.61 -0.35 0.83
N GLN A 83 -16.50 0.26 -0.35
CA GLN A 83 -15.22 0.43 -1.03
C GLN A 83 -14.26 1.35 -0.26
N MET A 84 -14.78 2.43 0.29
CA MET A 84 -14.01 3.35 1.12
C MET A 84 -13.52 2.63 2.39
N LEU A 85 -14.39 1.90 3.07
CA LEU A 85 -14.03 1.11 4.25
C LEU A 85 -12.97 0.04 3.94
N VAL A 86 -13.18 -0.76 2.90
CA VAL A 86 -12.22 -1.80 2.49
C VAL A 86 -10.89 -1.20 2.05
N GLY A 87 -10.91 -0.03 1.42
CA GLY A 87 -9.69 0.69 1.00
C GLY A 87 -8.90 1.29 2.17
N CYS A 88 -9.56 1.84 3.19
CA CYS A 88 -8.90 2.45 4.34
C CYS A 88 -8.68 1.47 5.51
N LEU A 89 -9.37 0.32 5.54
CA LEU A 89 -9.25 -0.68 6.61
C LEU A 89 -7.82 -1.14 6.87
N PRO A 90 -6.99 -1.47 5.86
CA PRO A 90 -5.59 -1.81 6.08
C PRO A 90 -4.81 -0.68 6.75
N LEU A 91 -5.07 0.58 6.37
CA LEU A 91 -4.43 1.73 6.96
C LEU A 91 -4.82 1.91 8.43
N LEU A 92 -6.13 1.87 8.73
CA LEU A 92 -6.64 1.97 10.10
C LEU A 92 -6.09 0.87 11.00
N LEU A 93 -5.96 -0.34 10.47
CA LEU A 93 -5.43 -1.47 11.23
C LEU A 93 -3.90 -1.37 11.42
N THR A 94 -3.18 -0.77 10.47
CA THR A 94 -1.74 -0.57 10.56
C THR A 94 -1.36 0.56 11.53
N MET A 95 -2.23 1.56 11.73
CA MET A 95 -1.94 2.72 12.58
C MET A 95 -1.60 2.35 14.04
N PRO A 96 -2.36 1.49 14.76
CA PRO A 96 -2.00 1.09 16.12
C PRO A 96 -0.62 0.44 16.19
N PHE A 97 -0.29 -0.41 15.21
CA PHE A 97 1.03 -1.05 15.14
C PHE A 97 2.15 -0.04 14.88
N LEU A 98 1.89 0.95 14.01
CA LEU A 98 2.84 2.03 13.75
C LEU A 98 3.12 2.85 15.01
N PHE A 99 2.07 3.23 15.75
CA PHE A 99 2.23 3.96 17.00
C PHE A 99 2.94 3.14 18.07
N ALA A 100 2.59 1.86 18.23
CA ALA A 100 3.26 0.95 19.15
C ALA A 100 4.74 0.80 18.78
N PHE A 101 5.04 0.61 17.51
CA PHE A 101 6.40 0.47 17.01
C PHE A 101 7.21 1.76 17.19
N TYR A 102 6.64 2.92 16.85
CA TYR A 102 7.26 4.21 17.08
C TYR A 102 7.59 4.42 18.56
N ARG A 103 6.65 4.10 19.46
CA ARG A 103 6.87 4.17 20.92
C ARG A 103 8.00 3.24 21.36
N VAL A 104 7.96 1.98 20.94
CA VAL A 104 9.01 1.00 21.27
C VAL A 104 10.37 1.51 20.79
N LEU A 105 10.50 1.95 19.54
CA LEU A 105 11.75 2.46 18.97
C LEU A 105 12.26 3.74 19.65
N SER A 106 11.33 4.62 20.09
CA SER A 106 11.69 5.88 20.75
C SER A 106 12.17 5.67 22.20
N VAL A 107 11.68 4.63 22.87
CA VAL A 107 11.96 4.35 24.29
C VAL A 107 13.01 3.25 24.48
N SER A 108 13.19 2.36 23.50
CA SER A 108 14.13 1.25 23.61
C SER A 108 15.59 1.71 23.57
N VAL A 109 16.19 1.74 24.75
CA VAL A 109 17.64 1.94 24.90
C VAL A 109 18.41 0.79 24.23
N GLU A 110 17.83 -0.38 24.11
CA GLU A 110 18.38 -1.62 23.55
C GLU A 110 18.65 -1.55 22.04
N LEU A 111 18.00 -0.65 21.31
CA LEU A 111 18.25 -0.43 19.88
C LEU A 111 19.40 0.54 19.62
N ARG A 112 19.86 1.26 20.67
CA ARG A 112 21.01 2.18 20.56
C ARG A 112 22.28 1.36 20.40
N GLY A 113 23.02 1.62 19.32
CA GLY A 113 24.22 0.90 18.98
C GLY A 113 23.98 -0.56 18.52
N ALA A 114 22.72 -0.96 18.26
CA ALA A 114 22.42 -2.28 17.72
C ALA A 114 22.70 -2.29 16.19
N PRO A 115 23.69 -3.05 15.71
CA PRO A 115 24.03 -3.08 14.29
C PRO A 115 23.13 -4.04 13.52
N PHE A 116 22.87 -3.71 12.25
CA PHE A 116 22.18 -4.59 11.32
C PHE A 116 22.67 -4.36 9.89
N LEU A 117 23.26 -5.35 9.26
CA LEU A 117 23.90 -5.28 7.93
C LEU A 117 24.90 -4.11 7.85
N TRP A 118 24.60 -3.07 7.05
CA TRP A 118 25.41 -1.86 6.90
C TRP A 118 25.07 -0.75 7.90
N ILE A 119 24.01 -0.94 8.71
CA ILE A 119 23.52 0.06 9.66
C ILE A 119 24.22 -0.18 10.99
N PRO A 120 25.04 0.77 11.49
CA PRO A 120 25.75 0.62 12.74
C PRO A 120 24.85 0.79 13.97
N ASP A 121 23.74 1.51 13.81
CA ASP A 121 22.82 1.86 14.90
C ASP A 121 21.39 1.99 14.37
N LEU A 122 20.51 1.05 14.76
CA LEU A 122 19.11 1.02 14.35
C LEU A 122 18.27 2.18 14.93
N SER A 123 18.76 2.85 15.98
CA SER A 123 18.09 4.00 16.57
C SER A 123 18.37 5.31 15.83
N ARG A 124 19.36 5.33 14.94
CA ARG A 124 19.75 6.50 14.14
C ARG A 124 19.28 6.37 12.68
N PRO A 125 19.29 7.47 11.92
CA PRO A 125 19.07 7.40 10.48
C PRO A 125 20.11 6.52 9.78
N ASP A 126 19.71 5.88 8.69
CA ASP A 126 20.59 5.06 7.85
C ASP A 126 21.69 5.94 7.23
N PRO A 127 22.98 5.70 7.48
CA PRO A 127 24.07 6.52 6.97
C PRO A 127 24.17 6.51 5.45
N LEU A 128 23.71 5.45 4.79
CA LEU A 128 23.68 5.34 3.33
C LEU A 128 22.35 5.74 2.71
N TYR A 129 21.35 6.09 3.51
CA TYR A 129 19.98 6.39 3.07
C TYR A 129 19.35 5.28 2.21
N LEU A 130 19.92 4.08 2.25
CA LEU A 130 19.48 2.97 1.41
C LEU A 130 18.11 2.42 1.84
N THR A 131 17.89 2.31 3.15
CA THR A 131 16.59 1.82 3.67
C THR A 131 15.41 2.73 3.32
N PRO A 132 15.45 4.07 3.48
CA PRO A 132 14.34 4.93 3.07
C PRO A 132 14.15 4.97 1.54
N VAL A 133 15.23 4.89 0.75
CA VAL A 133 15.11 4.83 -0.71
C VAL A 133 14.45 3.52 -1.15
N LEU A 134 14.88 2.37 -0.63
CA LEU A 134 14.26 1.08 -0.92
C LEU A 134 12.80 1.03 -0.46
N MET A 135 12.50 1.65 0.69
CA MET A 135 11.12 1.79 1.18
C MET A 135 10.27 2.58 0.17
N GLY A 136 10.74 3.74 -0.29
CA GLY A 136 10.02 4.55 -1.28
C GLY A 136 9.80 3.82 -2.60
N VAL A 137 10.83 3.12 -3.10
CA VAL A 137 10.73 2.30 -4.33
C VAL A 137 9.73 1.16 -4.15
N SER A 138 9.76 0.46 -3.01
CA SER A 138 8.81 -0.63 -2.73
C SER A 138 7.38 -0.13 -2.60
N MET A 139 7.15 1.02 -1.96
CA MET A 139 5.83 1.66 -1.89
C MET A 139 5.31 2.06 -3.27
N TYR A 140 6.16 2.64 -4.10
CA TYR A 140 5.80 3.01 -5.46
C TYR A 140 5.46 1.79 -6.32
N ALA A 141 6.24 0.71 -6.20
CA ALA A 141 5.98 -0.55 -6.88
C ALA A 141 4.63 -1.14 -6.45
N MET A 142 4.36 -1.18 -5.15
CA MET A 142 3.10 -1.67 -4.59
C MET A 142 1.91 -0.83 -5.08
N GLN A 143 2.05 0.49 -5.13
CA GLN A 143 1.00 1.38 -5.61
C GLN A 143 0.68 1.18 -7.10
N LYS A 144 1.70 0.91 -7.93
CA LYS A 144 1.49 0.55 -9.34
C LYS A 144 0.79 -0.79 -9.53
N MET A 145 0.97 -1.72 -8.61
CA MET A 145 0.34 -3.04 -8.66
C MET A 145 -1.11 -3.00 -8.19
N THR A 146 -1.47 -2.04 -7.35
CA THR A 146 -2.82 -1.91 -6.79
C THR A 146 -3.75 -1.28 -7.81
N PRO A 147 -4.85 -1.96 -8.20
CA PRO A 147 -5.84 -1.37 -9.11
C PRO A 147 -6.49 -0.15 -8.46
N SER A 148 -6.54 0.95 -9.19
CA SER A 148 -7.15 2.19 -8.70
C SER A 148 -8.36 2.56 -9.56
N THR A 149 -9.48 2.85 -8.91
CA THR A 149 -10.69 3.40 -9.53
C THR A 149 -10.77 4.93 -9.45
N MET A 150 -9.69 5.57 -8.95
CA MET A 150 -9.61 7.01 -8.76
C MET A 150 -9.49 7.77 -10.07
N ASP A 151 -9.91 9.03 -10.06
CA ASP A 151 -9.69 9.98 -11.14
C ASP A 151 -8.18 10.10 -11.48
N PRO A 152 -7.80 10.21 -12.75
CA PRO A 152 -6.40 10.33 -13.16
C PRO A 152 -5.61 11.46 -12.49
N SER A 153 -6.27 12.57 -12.14
CA SER A 153 -5.65 13.68 -11.40
C SER A 153 -5.29 13.26 -9.97
N GLN A 154 -6.22 12.62 -9.29
CA GLN A 154 -6.03 12.12 -7.92
C GLN A 154 -4.99 10.99 -7.87
N GLN A 155 -4.98 10.12 -8.88
CA GLN A 155 -4.00 9.05 -9.01
C GLN A 155 -2.56 9.61 -9.13
N ARG A 156 -2.35 10.72 -9.86
CA ARG A 156 -1.04 11.38 -9.97
C ARG A 156 -0.55 11.89 -8.61
N ILE A 157 -1.43 12.54 -7.84
CA ILE A 157 -1.11 13.02 -6.50
C ILE A 157 -0.71 11.86 -5.59
N MET A 158 -1.48 10.77 -5.62
CA MET A 158 -1.18 9.58 -4.83
C MET A 158 0.16 8.94 -5.22
N MET A 159 0.55 8.98 -6.51
CA MET A 159 1.85 8.46 -6.96
C MET A 159 3.05 9.28 -6.47
N LEU A 160 2.85 10.53 -6.06
CA LEU A 160 3.88 11.36 -5.44
C LEU A 160 4.03 11.07 -3.94
N MET A 161 2.99 10.54 -3.28
CA MET A 161 2.99 10.26 -1.85
C MET A 161 4.17 9.37 -1.39
N PRO A 162 4.52 8.25 -2.05
CA PRO A 162 5.68 7.44 -1.69
C PRO A 162 7.00 8.21 -1.70
N ILE A 163 7.16 9.13 -2.64
CA ILE A 163 8.37 9.94 -2.77
C ILE A 163 8.47 10.96 -1.62
N MET A 164 7.35 11.63 -1.32
CA MET A 164 7.28 12.57 -0.19
C MET A 164 7.53 11.84 1.14
N LEU A 165 6.93 10.66 1.30
CA LEU A 165 7.09 9.86 2.50
C LEU A 165 8.54 9.37 2.64
N ALA A 166 9.15 8.85 1.58
CA ALA A 166 10.57 8.47 1.59
C ALA A 166 11.48 9.64 1.97
N GLY A 167 11.20 10.85 1.46
CA GLY A 167 11.90 12.06 1.84
C GLY A 167 11.78 12.39 3.33
N MET A 168 10.61 12.26 3.92
CA MET A 168 10.38 12.45 5.35
C MET A 168 11.12 11.40 6.20
N PHE A 169 11.23 10.17 5.70
CA PHE A 169 11.88 9.07 6.42
C PHE A 169 13.42 9.05 6.31
N LEU A 170 14.02 9.99 5.58
CA LEU A 170 15.50 10.14 5.54
C LEU A 170 16.07 10.44 6.93
N TRP A 171 15.31 11.14 7.77
CA TRP A 171 15.73 11.48 9.15
C TRP A 171 15.17 10.53 10.20
N ALA A 172 14.37 9.56 9.80
CA ALA A 172 13.79 8.60 10.72
C ALA A 172 14.81 7.52 11.11
N ALA A 173 14.62 6.92 12.29
CA ALA A 173 15.43 5.80 12.77
C ALA A 173 15.42 4.65 11.75
N ALA A 174 16.59 4.07 11.49
CA ALA A 174 16.76 2.99 10.52
C ALA A 174 15.92 1.74 10.86
N GLY A 175 15.70 1.46 12.15
CA GLY A 175 14.82 0.38 12.60
C GLY A 175 13.36 0.58 12.15
N LEU A 176 12.86 1.82 12.11
CA LEU A 176 11.52 2.13 11.59
C LEU A 176 11.45 1.93 10.08
N ASN A 177 12.46 2.38 9.36
CA ASN A 177 12.57 2.16 7.92
C ASN A 177 12.64 0.68 7.57
N LEU A 178 13.41 -0.11 8.36
CA LEU A 178 13.53 -1.55 8.20
C LEU A 178 12.18 -2.27 8.40
N TYR A 179 11.45 -1.90 9.46
CA TYR A 179 10.10 -2.41 9.68
C TYR A 179 9.20 -2.13 8.46
N TRP A 180 9.16 -0.89 8.00
CA TRP A 180 8.29 -0.50 6.89
C TRP A 180 8.69 -1.17 5.57
N LEU A 181 9.99 -1.21 5.29
CA LEU A 181 10.52 -1.91 4.10
C LEU A 181 10.12 -3.40 4.13
N THR A 182 10.31 -4.07 5.27
CA THR A 182 9.94 -5.48 5.43
C THR A 182 8.43 -5.71 5.21
N ALA A 183 7.59 -4.84 5.78
CA ALA A 183 6.14 -4.90 5.60
C ALA A 183 5.72 -4.68 4.13
N ASN A 184 6.39 -3.76 3.41
CA ASN A 184 6.14 -3.52 1.99
C ASN A 184 6.56 -4.71 1.15
N LEU A 185 7.73 -5.28 1.38
CA LEU A 185 8.21 -6.46 0.64
C LEU A 185 7.29 -7.66 0.84
N TRP A 186 6.85 -7.91 2.07
CA TRP A 186 5.84 -8.93 2.35
C TRP A 186 4.53 -8.66 1.58
N SER A 187 4.06 -7.42 1.61
CA SER A 187 2.84 -7.00 0.93
C SER A 187 2.91 -7.21 -0.58
N ILE A 188 4.05 -6.87 -1.19
CA ILE A 188 4.30 -7.09 -2.61
C ILE A 188 4.30 -8.60 -2.93
N ALA A 189 4.99 -9.41 -2.12
CA ALA A 189 5.03 -10.86 -2.30
C ALA A 189 3.63 -11.46 -2.23
N GLN A 190 2.85 -11.12 -1.19
CA GLN A 190 1.48 -11.58 -1.03
C GLN A 190 0.62 -11.14 -2.21
N GLN A 191 0.70 -9.88 -2.63
CA GLN A 191 -0.10 -9.36 -3.74
C GLN A 191 0.23 -10.05 -5.07
N ILE A 192 1.51 -10.37 -5.33
CA ILE A 192 1.92 -11.14 -6.53
C ILE A 192 1.30 -12.54 -6.51
N VAL A 193 1.41 -13.23 -5.37
CA VAL A 193 0.84 -14.57 -5.21
C VAL A 193 -0.67 -14.55 -5.42
N GLU A 194 -1.36 -13.64 -4.77
CA GLU A 194 -2.81 -13.55 -4.84
C GLU A 194 -3.31 -13.13 -6.22
N MET A 195 -2.65 -12.19 -6.89
CA MET A 195 -2.98 -11.83 -8.26
C MET A 195 -2.81 -13.01 -9.23
N ARG A 196 -1.86 -13.91 -8.97
CA ARG A 196 -1.71 -15.13 -9.78
C ARG A 196 -2.80 -16.16 -9.49
N LEU A 197 -3.16 -16.33 -8.21
CA LEU A 197 -4.19 -17.29 -7.80
C LEU A 197 -5.61 -16.83 -8.17
N LEU A 198 -5.88 -15.54 -8.10
CA LEU A 198 -7.20 -14.96 -8.36
C LEU A 198 -7.41 -14.58 -9.85
N ARG A 199 -6.38 -14.67 -10.69
CA ARG A 199 -6.56 -14.53 -12.14
C ARG A 199 -7.30 -15.76 -12.68
N PRO A 200 -8.44 -15.57 -13.39
CA PRO A 200 -9.06 -16.68 -14.11
C PRO A 200 -8.07 -17.25 -15.11
N ALA A 201 -7.93 -18.57 -15.16
CA ALA A 201 -7.18 -19.24 -16.20
C ALA A 201 -7.76 -18.83 -17.57
N GLY A 202 -7.02 -18.04 -18.35
CA GLY A 202 -7.47 -17.54 -19.66
C GLY A 202 -7.51 -16.01 -19.83
N ALA A 203 -7.25 -15.20 -18.81
CA ALA A 203 -7.13 -13.76 -19.00
C ALA A 203 -5.83 -13.42 -19.77
N PRO A 204 -5.88 -12.77 -20.97
CA PRO A 204 -4.68 -12.47 -21.73
C PRO A 204 -3.77 -11.55 -20.92
N ALA A 205 -2.50 -11.92 -20.79
CA ALA A 205 -1.46 -11.05 -20.26
C ALA A 205 -1.51 -9.72 -21.05
N GLY A 206 -1.69 -8.60 -20.34
CA GLY A 206 -1.99 -7.27 -20.87
C GLY A 206 -1.39 -7.03 -22.26
N ARG A 207 -2.25 -6.93 -23.23
CA ARG A 207 -1.89 -6.61 -24.62
C ARG A 207 -1.26 -5.22 -24.60
N LYS A 208 0.07 -5.15 -24.65
CA LYS A 208 0.81 -3.90 -24.90
C LYS A 208 0.15 -3.25 -26.11
N GLY A 209 -0.48 -2.09 -25.90
CA GLY A 209 -1.13 -1.36 -26.96
C GLY A 209 -0.16 -1.13 -28.11
N LYS A 210 -0.40 -1.80 -29.22
CA LYS A 210 0.32 -1.59 -30.47
C LYS A 210 -0.05 -0.17 -30.90
N LYS A 211 0.86 0.79 -30.71
CA LYS A 211 0.76 2.14 -31.26
C LYS A 211 0.52 1.98 -32.78
N ARG A 212 -0.71 2.19 -33.21
CA ARG A 212 -0.96 2.45 -34.64
C ARG A 212 -0.39 3.83 -34.94
N ARG A 213 0.57 3.87 -35.80
CA ARG A 213 1.05 5.07 -36.48
C ARG A 213 -0.04 5.61 -37.41
#